data_e4c6dcc8670404a3aad3d6e9ddb2167e
#
_entry.id   e4c6dcc8670404a3aad3d6e9ddb2167e
#
_cell.length_a   1.000
_cell.length_b   1.000
_cell.length_c   1.000
_cell.angle_alpha   90.00
_cell.angle_beta   90.00
_cell.angle_gamma   90.00
#
_symmetry.space_group_name_H-M   'P 1'
#
loop_
_entity.id
_entity.type
_entity.pdbx_description
1 polymer ?
#
loop_
_entity_poly.entity_id
_entity_poly.type
_entity_poly.pdbx_seq_one_letter_code
_entity_poly.pdbx_strand_id
1 'polypeptide(L)'
;MSDKRQKNQLVLAFQEESRSEAPTASAEGTEPLTAKRTTESPALGERLMEEVCEQENCKQALARVKANKGSPGVDSMTVRDLPGYLKQHWPAIREQLLSGTYVPQPVKRVEIEKPDGGVRKLGIPTVLDRFIQQAVMQVLQRRWDRTFSENSYGFRPGRSAHQAVEQAQRYIAEGYRFVVDLDLEKFFDRVNHDRLLAKIAERVSDKRLLKLIRAFLRAGVMEGGLVSPVDEGTPQGGPLSPLLSNIVLDEFDRELERRALRFARYADGTPVQTSN
;
A
#
# COMPACT_ATOMS: atom_id res chain seq x y z
N MET A 1 36.26 -29.37 -12.95
CA MET A 1 35.11 -29.04 -13.81
C MET A 1 34.31 -27.98 -13.11
N SER A 2 34.48 -26.73 -13.57
CA SER A 2 33.88 -25.54 -12.92
C SER A 2 32.53 -25.26 -13.50
N ASP A 3 31.48 -25.33 -12.66
CA ASP A 3 30.12 -24.96 -13.04
C ASP A 3 29.93 -23.46 -12.87
N LYS A 4 29.94 -22.74 -14.00
CA LYS A 4 29.66 -21.32 -14.05
C LYS A 4 28.14 -21.10 -13.96
N ARG A 5 27.62 -20.80 -12.77
CA ARG A 5 26.29 -20.24 -12.61
C ARG A 5 26.22 -18.84 -13.25
N GLN A 6 25.69 -18.77 -14.45
CA GLN A 6 25.28 -17.51 -15.07
C GLN A 6 24.16 -16.90 -14.25
N LYS A 7 24.46 -15.78 -13.57
CA LYS A 7 23.46 -14.88 -13.02
C LYS A 7 22.77 -14.16 -14.19
N ASN A 8 21.62 -14.63 -14.62
CA ASN A 8 20.72 -13.87 -15.47
C ASN A 8 20.19 -12.66 -14.69
N GLN A 9 20.88 -11.54 -14.80
CA GLN A 9 20.38 -10.24 -14.38
C GLN A 9 19.28 -9.84 -15.37
N LEU A 10 18.03 -9.93 -14.95
CA LEU A 10 16.90 -9.35 -15.68
C LEU A 10 17.05 -7.82 -15.65
N VAL A 11 17.65 -7.28 -16.69
CA VAL A 11 17.66 -5.83 -16.93
C VAL A 11 16.26 -5.47 -17.43
N LEU A 12 15.43 -4.94 -16.55
CA LEU A 12 14.21 -4.23 -16.96
C LEU A 12 14.68 -2.98 -17.73
N ALA A 13 14.28 -2.87 -18.99
CA ALA A 13 14.64 -1.75 -19.86
C ALA A 13 13.87 -0.49 -19.43
N PHE A 14 14.38 0.18 -18.42
CA PHE A 14 14.07 1.56 -18.14
C PHE A 14 15.14 2.38 -18.87
N GLN A 15 14.77 3.08 -19.92
CA GLN A 15 15.69 3.94 -20.65
C GLN A 15 16.20 5.06 -19.73
N GLU A 16 17.51 5.21 -19.66
CA GLU A 16 18.15 6.40 -19.11
C GLU A 16 17.90 7.57 -20.08
N GLU A 17 17.26 8.62 -19.61
CA GLU A 17 17.22 9.89 -20.34
C GLU A 17 18.61 10.51 -20.28
N SER A 18 19.31 10.53 -21.43
CA SER A 18 20.59 11.21 -21.61
C SER A 18 20.37 12.73 -21.47
N ARG A 19 21.16 13.35 -20.61
CA ARG A 19 21.33 14.80 -20.54
C ARG A 19 21.93 15.28 -21.86
N SER A 20 21.18 16.07 -22.62
CA SER A 20 21.71 16.87 -23.72
C SER A 20 22.07 18.27 -23.21
N GLU A 21 23.32 18.62 -23.36
CA GLU A 21 23.84 19.98 -23.14
C GLU A 21 23.26 20.94 -24.16
N ALA A 22 22.94 22.16 -23.72
CA ALA A 22 22.45 23.24 -24.56
C ALA A 22 23.62 24.04 -25.15
N PRO A 23 23.53 24.48 -26.41
CA PRO A 23 24.45 25.50 -26.95
C PRO A 23 23.95 26.90 -26.64
N THR A 24 24.88 27.75 -26.23
CA THR A 24 24.74 29.21 -26.07
C THR A 24 24.64 29.92 -27.42
N ALA A 25 23.65 30.81 -27.56
CA ALA A 25 23.72 31.88 -28.52
C ALA A 25 22.92 33.11 -28.05
N SER A 26 23.56 34.26 -28.03
CA SER A 26 23.09 35.58 -27.72
C SER A 26 22.30 36.20 -28.88
N ALA A 27 21.18 36.91 -28.60
CA ALA A 27 20.76 38.12 -29.34
C ALA A 27 19.62 38.83 -28.60
N GLU A 28 19.75 40.15 -28.54
CA GLU A 28 18.86 41.15 -27.96
C GLU A 28 17.50 41.27 -28.69
N GLY A 29 16.45 41.67 -28.00
CA GLY A 29 15.27 42.22 -28.64
C GLY A 29 13.96 42.12 -27.88
N THR A 30 13.57 43.21 -27.18
CA THR A 30 12.21 43.76 -26.95
C THR A 30 11.15 42.87 -26.26
N GLU A 31 10.74 43.31 -25.06
CA GLU A 31 9.61 42.76 -24.27
C GLU A 31 8.24 42.95 -24.95
N PRO A 32 7.29 42.04 -24.67
CA PRO A 32 6.07 42.47 -23.99
C PRO A 32 5.79 41.64 -22.74
N LEU A 33 5.26 42.32 -21.72
CA LEU A 33 4.79 41.79 -20.44
C LEU A 33 3.77 40.69 -20.63
N THR A 34 4.20 39.43 -20.53
CA THR A 34 3.35 38.29 -20.31
C THR A 34 3.64 37.71 -18.95
N ALA A 35 2.58 37.61 -18.14
CA ALA A 35 2.62 37.05 -16.77
C ALA A 35 3.44 35.76 -16.72
N LYS A 36 4.56 35.79 -16.01
CA LYS A 36 5.32 34.59 -15.64
C LYS A 36 4.40 33.71 -14.81
N ARG A 37 3.86 32.65 -15.42
CA ARG A 37 3.49 31.45 -14.65
C ARG A 37 4.78 30.93 -14.02
N THR A 38 5.00 31.28 -12.77
CA THR A 38 5.96 30.62 -11.92
C THR A 38 5.51 29.15 -11.83
N THR A 39 6.15 28.29 -12.57
CA THR A 39 6.16 26.85 -12.32
C THR A 39 6.95 26.67 -11.02
N GLU A 40 6.28 26.88 -9.87
CA GLU A 40 6.80 26.44 -8.59
C GLU A 40 7.01 24.94 -8.71
N SER A 41 8.24 24.49 -8.50
CA SER A 41 8.52 23.05 -8.33
C SER A 41 7.63 22.53 -7.24
N PRO A 42 6.84 21.45 -7.49
CA PRO A 42 5.92 20.92 -6.47
C PRO A 42 6.67 20.64 -5.18
N ALA A 43 6.09 21.03 -4.05
CA ALA A 43 6.66 20.74 -2.73
C ALA A 43 6.93 19.23 -2.60
N LEU A 44 7.94 18.86 -1.81
CA LEU A 44 8.42 17.47 -1.68
C LEU A 44 7.29 16.44 -1.40
N GLY A 45 6.16 16.88 -0.82
CA GLY A 45 4.96 16.09 -0.58
C GLY A 45 4.05 15.88 -1.80
N GLU A 46 4.24 16.62 -2.90
CA GLU A 46 3.41 16.56 -4.12
C GLU A 46 3.95 15.61 -5.19
N ARG A 47 5.14 15.02 -4.97
CA ARG A 47 5.84 14.15 -5.93
C ARG A 47 5.81 12.67 -5.54
N LEU A 48 4.84 12.25 -4.73
CA LEU A 48 4.77 10.86 -4.24
C LEU A 48 4.47 9.87 -5.35
N MET A 49 3.73 10.28 -6.38
CA MET A 49 3.46 9.40 -7.51
C MET A 49 4.73 9.14 -8.33
N GLU A 50 5.64 10.09 -8.42
CA GLU A 50 6.96 9.89 -9.02
C GLU A 50 7.79 8.87 -8.20
N GLU A 51 7.79 8.97 -6.87
CA GLU A 51 8.44 7.99 -5.98
C GLU A 51 7.83 6.58 -6.16
N VAL A 52 6.50 6.48 -6.31
CA VAL A 52 5.82 5.19 -6.60
C VAL A 52 6.32 4.60 -7.91
N CYS A 53 6.49 5.42 -8.94
CA CYS A 53 6.94 5.03 -10.29
C CYS A 53 8.47 4.93 -10.42
N GLU A 54 9.24 5.21 -9.36
CA GLU A 54 10.69 5.12 -9.37
C GLU A 54 11.17 3.69 -9.66
N GLN A 55 12.23 3.59 -10.45
CA GLN A 55 12.76 2.31 -10.92
C GLN A 55 13.06 1.33 -9.79
N GLU A 56 13.75 1.79 -8.76
CA GLU A 56 14.14 0.93 -7.64
C GLU A 56 12.93 0.49 -6.81
N ASN A 57 11.97 1.39 -6.58
CA ASN A 57 10.71 1.05 -5.91
C ASN A 57 9.91 0.02 -6.71
N CYS A 58 9.84 0.16 -8.04
CA CYS A 58 9.17 -0.79 -8.93
C CYS A 58 9.88 -2.16 -8.94
N LYS A 59 11.22 -2.21 -8.94
CA LYS A 59 11.98 -3.47 -8.85
C LYS A 59 11.68 -4.21 -7.55
N GLN A 60 11.66 -3.50 -6.42
CA GLN A 60 11.33 -4.06 -5.11
C GLN A 60 9.89 -4.57 -5.07
N ALA A 61 8.93 -3.81 -5.61
CA ALA A 61 7.54 -4.21 -5.70
C ALA A 61 7.36 -5.48 -6.53
N LEU A 62 8.01 -5.56 -7.69
CA LEU A 62 7.99 -6.75 -8.53
C LEU A 62 8.57 -7.97 -7.83
N ALA A 63 9.69 -7.81 -7.13
CA ALA A 63 10.32 -8.90 -6.37
C ALA A 63 9.39 -9.42 -5.27
N ARG A 64 8.72 -8.53 -4.53
CA ARG A 64 7.74 -8.87 -3.49
C ARG A 64 6.55 -9.62 -4.05
N VAL A 65 5.94 -9.12 -5.13
CA VAL A 65 4.78 -9.78 -5.77
C VAL A 65 5.15 -11.17 -6.30
N LYS A 66 6.35 -11.32 -6.88
CA LYS A 66 6.86 -12.63 -7.32
C LYS A 66 7.08 -13.61 -6.16
N ALA A 67 7.63 -13.14 -5.05
CA ALA A 67 7.85 -13.96 -3.87
C ALA A 67 6.55 -14.47 -3.24
N ASN A 68 5.49 -13.67 -3.26
CA ASN A 68 4.18 -14.00 -2.69
C ASN A 68 3.37 -15.05 -3.48
N LYS A 69 3.72 -15.32 -4.74
CA LYS A 69 3.13 -16.39 -5.59
C LYS A 69 1.59 -16.43 -5.62
N GLY A 70 0.91 -15.31 -5.44
CA GLY A 70 -0.56 -15.28 -5.34
C GLY A 70 -1.28 -15.68 -6.64
N SER A 71 -2.53 -16.13 -6.52
CA SER A 71 -3.40 -16.53 -7.62
C SER A 71 -3.69 -15.38 -8.60
N PRO A 72 -4.03 -15.66 -9.88
CA PRO A 72 -4.44 -14.64 -10.83
C PRO A 72 -5.75 -13.97 -10.43
N GLY A 73 -5.93 -12.70 -10.84
CA GLY A 73 -7.16 -11.95 -10.70
C GLY A 73 -8.20 -12.28 -11.77
N VAL A 74 -9.03 -11.29 -12.09
CA VAL A 74 -10.10 -11.41 -13.11
C VAL A 74 -9.56 -11.54 -14.53
N ASP A 75 -8.36 -11.03 -14.79
CA ASP A 75 -7.66 -11.05 -16.08
C ASP A 75 -6.93 -12.37 -16.38
N SER A 76 -6.91 -13.30 -15.42
CA SER A 76 -6.19 -14.57 -15.48
C SER A 76 -4.67 -14.46 -15.65
N MET A 77 -4.08 -13.24 -15.59
CA MET A 77 -2.64 -13.03 -15.65
C MET A 77 -1.97 -13.63 -14.41
N THR A 78 -0.93 -14.42 -14.64
CA THR A 78 -0.15 -15.01 -13.54
C THR A 78 1.01 -14.10 -13.11
N VAL A 79 1.55 -14.37 -11.93
CA VAL A 79 2.75 -13.67 -11.44
C VAL A 79 3.97 -13.89 -12.35
N ARG A 80 4.00 -15.00 -13.12
CA ARG A 80 5.09 -15.31 -14.07
C ARG A 80 5.02 -14.44 -15.31
N ASP A 81 3.84 -14.03 -15.72
CA ASP A 81 3.62 -13.22 -16.92
C ASP A 81 3.92 -11.73 -16.69
N LEU A 82 3.81 -11.28 -15.43
CA LEU A 82 3.96 -9.87 -15.07
C LEU A 82 5.26 -9.21 -15.56
N PRO A 83 6.46 -9.81 -15.48
CA PRO A 83 7.69 -9.17 -15.97
C PRO A 83 7.66 -8.90 -17.48
N GLY A 84 7.15 -9.86 -18.26
CA GLY A 84 6.98 -9.72 -19.71
C GLY A 84 5.98 -8.62 -20.05
N TYR A 85 4.85 -8.60 -19.34
CA TYR A 85 3.82 -7.59 -19.49
C TYR A 85 4.34 -6.18 -19.17
N LEU A 86 5.02 -6.00 -18.04
CA LEU A 86 5.60 -4.71 -17.66
C LEU A 86 6.66 -4.22 -18.67
N LYS A 87 7.48 -5.12 -19.23
CA LYS A 87 8.47 -4.74 -20.25
C LYS A 87 7.83 -4.07 -21.46
N GLN A 88 6.63 -4.50 -21.84
CA GLN A 88 5.91 -3.97 -23.00
C GLN A 88 5.04 -2.76 -22.68
N HIS A 89 4.40 -2.74 -21.51
CA HIS A 89 3.31 -1.81 -21.19
C HIS A 89 3.67 -0.76 -20.14
N TRP A 90 4.83 -0.87 -19.47
CA TRP A 90 5.19 0.03 -18.38
C TRP A 90 5.18 1.52 -18.75
N PRO A 91 5.67 1.96 -19.92
CA PRO A 91 5.61 3.37 -20.26
C PRO A 91 4.20 3.94 -20.23
N ALA A 92 3.23 3.24 -20.82
CA ALA A 92 1.82 3.65 -20.82
C ALA A 92 1.18 3.60 -19.43
N ILE A 93 1.48 2.56 -18.64
CA ILE A 93 0.98 2.42 -17.26
C ILE A 93 1.54 3.56 -16.39
N ARG A 94 2.84 3.84 -16.50
CA ARG A 94 3.50 4.95 -15.78
C ARG A 94 2.85 6.29 -16.12
N GLU A 95 2.57 6.55 -17.38
CA GLU A 95 1.87 7.76 -17.81
C GLU A 95 0.48 7.87 -17.20
N GLN A 96 -0.30 6.79 -17.20
CA GLN A 96 -1.61 6.76 -16.53
C GLN A 96 -1.51 7.01 -15.02
N LEU A 97 -0.50 6.48 -14.35
CA LEU A 97 -0.26 6.74 -12.92
C LEU A 97 0.10 8.20 -12.69
N LEU A 98 1.04 8.75 -13.45
CA LEU A 98 1.50 10.14 -13.32
C LEU A 98 0.43 11.17 -13.70
N SER A 99 -0.46 10.85 -14.65
CA SER A 99 -1.61 11.70 -15.00
C SER A 99 -2.81 11.51 -14.09
N GLY A 100 -2.79 10.46 -13.20
CA GLY A 100 -3.92 10.12 -12.33
C GLY A 100 -5.13 9.56 -13.10
N THR A 101 -4.91 8.92 -14.25
CA THR A 101 -5.95 8.30 -15.10
C THR A 101 -5.99 6.77 -15.00
N TYR A 102 -5.07 6.17 -14.23
CA TYR A 102 -5.08 4.73 -14.02
C TYR A 102 -6.37 4.25 -13.35
N VAL A 103 -6.99 3.22 -13.90
CA VAL A 103 -8.22 2.60 -13.38
C VAL A 103 -7.94 1.15 -13.02
N PRO A 104 -8.01 0.77 -11.74
CA PRO A 104 -7.86 -0.62 -11.31
C PRO A 104 -8.97 -1.52 -11.86
N GLN A 105 -8.65 -2.80 -12.01
CA GLN A 105 -9.64 -3.82 -12.35
C GLN A 105 -10.40 -4.26 -11.09
N PRO A 106 -11.64 -4.78 -11.24
CA PRO A 106 -12.36 -5.37 -10.12
C PRO A 106 -11.59 -6.53 -9.48
N VAL A 107 -11.76 -6.73 -8.17
CA VAL A 107 -11.15 -7.86 -7.49
C VAL A 107 -11.98 -9.13 -7.71
N LYS A 108 -11.31 -10.25 -7.94
CA LYS A 108 -11.96 -11.56 -8.07
C LYS A 108 -12.36 -12.08 -6.69
N ARG A 109 -13.65 -12.35 -6.46
CA ARG A 109 -14.14 -12.97 -5.23
C ARG A 109 -13.73 -14.42 -5.15
N VAL A 110 -13.19 -14.83 -4.00
CA VAL A 110 -12.94 -16.23 -3.67
C VAL A 110 -13.38 -16.45 -2.23
N GLU A 111 -14.10 -17.53 -2.01
CA GLU A 111 -14.53 -17.97 -0.70
C GLU A 111 -13.57 -19.05 -0.19
N ILE A 112 -13.15 -18.92 1.07
CA ILE A 112 -12.29 -19.89 1.75
C ILE A 112 -13.01 -20.31 3.03
N GLU A 113 -13.17 -21.61 3.21
CA GLU A 113 -13.71 -22.19 4.44
C GLU A 113 -12.77 -21.90 5.62
N LYS A 114 -13.34 -21.47 6.73
CA LYS A 114 -12.61 -21.32 7.99
C LYS A 114 -12.61 -22.66 8.75
N PRO A 115 -11.58 -22.88 9.59
CA PRO A 115 -11.53 -24.10 10.43
C PRO A 115 -12.73 -24.28 11.37
N ASP A 116 -13.40 -23.19 11.72
CA ASP A 116 -14.59 -23.11 12.58
C ASP A 116 -15.92 -23.32 11.83
N GLY A 117 -15.88 -23.63 10.52
CA GLY A 117 -17.06 -23.83 9.66
C GLY A 117 -17.65 -22.57 9.06
N GLY A 118 -17.04 -21.40 9.27
CA GLY A 118 -17.43 -20.15 8.61
C GLY A 118 -16.79 -19.99 7.24
N VAL A 119 -17.24 -18.99 6.46
CA VAL A 119 -16.67 -18.64 5.16
C VAL A 119 -15.95 -17.29 5.26
N ARG A 120 -14.70 -17.24 4.77
CA ARG A 120 -13.96 -16.00 4.59
C ARG A 120 -13.98 -15.61 3.12
N LYS A 121 -14.46 -14.40 2.84
CA LYS A 121 -14.52 -13.84 1.49
C LYS A 121 -13.25 -13.05 1.21
N LEU A 122 -12.43 -13.51 0.26
CA LEU A 122 -11.24 -12.81 -0.20
C LEU A 122 -11.51 -12.11 -1.54
N GLY A 123 -10.90 -10.94 -1.73
CA GLY A 123 -10.86 -10.26 -3.00
C GLY A 123 -9.45 -10.34 -3.59
N ILE A 124 -9.27 -11.01 -4.71
CA ILE A 124 -7.97 -11.17 -5.38
C ILE A 124 -7.83 -10.09 -6.47
N PRO A 125 -7.01 -9.03 -6.27
CA PRO A 125 -6.72 -8.06 -7.32
C PRO A 125 -5.92 -8.71 -8.46
N THR A 126 -5.93 -8.10 -9.64
CA THR A 126 -5.03 -8.51 -10.73
C THR A 126 -3.57 -8.44 -10.30
N VAL A 127 -2.71 -9.17 -10.98
CA VAL A 127 -1.28 -9.17 -10.65
C VAL A 127 -0.66 -7.79 -10.88
N LEU A 128 -1.14 -7.06 -11.89
CA LEU A 128 -0.74 -5.67 -12.15
C LEU A 128 -1.18 -4.74 -11.01
N ASP A 129 -2.43 -4.84 -10.57
CA ASP A 129 -2.93 -4.03 -9.45
C ASP A 129 -2.19 -4.34 -8.16
N ARG A 130 -1.87 -5.60 -7.89
CA ARG A 130 -1.02 -5.98 -6.74
C ARG A 130 0.38 -5.37 -6.83
N PHE A 131 0.96 -5.31 -8.02
CA PHE A 131 2.26 -4.67 -8.23
C PHE A 131 2.20 -3.16 -7.93
N ILE A 132 1.19 -2.46 -8.44
CA ILE A 132 1.01 -1.03 -8.19
C ILE A 132 0.70 -0.76 -6.72
N GLN A 133 -0.21 -1.53 -6.11
CA GLN A 133 -0.50 -1.44 -4.68
C GLN A 133 0.74 -1.68 -3.81
N GLN A 134 1.59 -2.64 -4.19
CA GLN A 134 2.85 -2.91 -3.50
C GLN A 134 3.82 -1.73 -3.61
N ALA A 135 3.92 -1.10 -4.79
CA ALA A 135 4.75 0.08 -4.99
C ALA A 135 4.26 1.29 -4.17
N VAL A 136 2.94 1.52 -4.14
CA VAL A 136 2.30 2.53 -3.29
C VAL A 136 2.54 2.25 -1.81
N MET A 137 2.31 1.02 -1.38
CA MET A 137 2.50 0.61 0.02
C MET A 137 3.92 0.87 0.51
N GLN A 138 4.94 0.56 -0.27
CA GLN A 138 6.35 0.78 0.09
C GLN A 138 6.67 2.26 0.33
N VAL A 139 6.13 3.15 -0.50
CA VAL A 139 6.32 4.60 -0.37
C VAL A 139 5.60 5.12 0.88
N LEU A 140 4.36 4.74 1.08
CA LEU A 140 3.56 5.18 2.23
C LEU A 140 4.10 4.60 3.54
N GLN A 141 4.47 3.33 3.58
CA GLN A 141 4.95 2.66 4.79
C GLN A 141 6.18 3.35 5.38
N ARG A 142 7.13 3.79 4.56
CA ARG A 142 8.30 4.57 5.03
C ARG A 142 7.93 5.85 5.77
N ARG A 143 6.77 6.44 5.45
CA ARG A 143 6.27 7.68 6.07
C ARG A 143 5.46 7.44 7.33
N TRP A 144 4.73 6.33 7.39
CA TRP A 144 3.83 6.03 8.51
C TRP A 144 4.44 5.16 9.59
N ASP A 145 5.26 4.17 9.23
CA ASP A 145 5.69 3.14 10.17
C ASP A 145 6.35 3.69 11.45
N ARG A 146 7.14 4.75 11.31
CA ARG A 146 7.80 5.41 12.45
C ARG A 146 6.85 6.17 13.38
N THR A 147 5.64 6.41 12.96
CA THR A 147 4.65 7.18 13.72
C THR A 147 3.60 6.32 14.38
N PHE A 148 3.50 5.05 14.01
CA PHE A 148 2.61 4.11 14.68
C PHE A 148 3.07 3.80 16.10
N SER A 149 2.11 3.48 16.97
CA SER A 149 2.38 3.05 18.34
C SER A 149 3.43 1.95 18.40
N GLU A 150 4.32 2.00 19.42
CA GLU A 150 5.26 0.94 19.71
C GLU A 150 4.56 -0.37 20.12
N ASN A 151 3.31 -0.28 20.57
CA ASN A 151 2.47 -1.41 20.95
C ASN A 151 1.67 -2.01 19.78
N SER A 152 1.87 -1.49 18.54
CA SER A 152 1.31 -2.03 17.30
C SER A 152 2.32 -2.92 16.60
N TYR A 153 1.99 -4.20 16.41
CA TYR A 153 2.91 -5.22 15.89
C TYR A 153 2.49 -5.80 14.53
N GLY A 154 1.19 -5.82 14.22
CA GLY A 154 0.68 -6.43 12.99
C GLY A 154 1.02 -5.63 11.73
N PHE A 155 1.39 -6.34 10.66
CA PHE A 155 1.62 -5.78 9.31
C PHE A 155 2.71 -4.71 9.23
N ARG A 156 3.66 -4.71 10.15
CA ARG A 156 4.75 -3.74 10.22
C ARG A 156 6.11 -4.38 9.94
N PRO A 157 7.03 -3.67 9.25
CA PRO A 157 8.40 -4.17 9.06
C PRO A 157 9.12 -4.38 10.39
N GLY A 158 9.79 -5.52 10.52
CA GLY A 158 10.57 -5.83 11.73
C GLY A 158 9.73 -6.13 12.98
N ARG A 159 8.41 -6.19 12.87
CA ARG A 159 7.47 -6.56 13.94
C ARG A 159 6.87 -7.95 13.68
N SER A 160 6.52 -8.66 14.75
CA SER A 160 5.97 -10.02 14.67
C SER A 160 4.94 -10.29 15.77
N ALA A 161 4.14 -11.35 15.57
CA ALA A 161 3.20 -11.82 16.59
C ALA A 161 3.92 -12.26 17.88
N HIS A 162 5.10 -12.86 17.77
CA HIS A 162 5.89 -13.26 18.94
C HIS A 162 6.25 -12.05 19.82
N GLN A 163 6.64 -10.93 19.23
CA GLN A 163 6.94 -9.71 19.98
C GLN A 163 5.69 -9.15 20.67
N ALA A 164 4.50 -9.26 20.06
CA ALA A 164 3.25 -8.87 20.70
C ALA A 164 2.96 -9.75 21.92
N VAL A 165 3.17 -11.06 21.81
CA VAL A 165 3.01 -12.02 22.92
C VAL A 165 4.04 -11.75 24.03
N GLU A 166 5.30 -11.52 23.68
CA GLU A 166 6.34 -11.16 24.67
C GLU A 166 5.98 -9.87 25.41
N GLN A 167 5.42 -8.89 24.73
CA GLN A 167 4.98 -7.64 25.36
C GLN A 167 3.81 -7.88 26.32
N ALA A 168 2.83 -8.70 25.92
CA ALA A 168 1.73 -9.08 26.80
C ALA A 168 2.22 -9.83 28.06
N GLN A 169 3.17 -10.75 27.90
CA GLN A 169 3.81 -11.44 29.04
C GLN A 169 4.53 -10.49 29.99
N ARG A 170 5.20 -9.45 29.48
CA ARG A 170 5.83 -8.41 30.32
C ARG A 170 4.80 -7.67 31.16
N TYR A 171 3.67 -7.29 30.59
CA TYR A 171 2.61 -6.62 31.32
C TYR A 171 2.03 -7.51 32.43
N ILE A 172 1.87 -8.81 32.18
CA ILE A 172 1.44 -9.76 33.21
C ILE A 172 2.47 -9.84 34.37
N ALA A 173 3.76 -9.88 34.01
CA ALA A 173 4.85 -9.89 35.01
C ALA A 173 4.92 -8.58 35.83
N GLU A 174 4.53 -7.45 35.24
CA GLU A 174 4.40 -6.14 35.92
C GLU A 174 3.18 -6.07 36.86
N GLY A 175 2.30 -7.09 36.86
CA GLY A 175 1.15 -7.16 37.78
C GLY A 175 -0.21 -6.84 37.12
N TYR A 176 -0.27 -6.63 35.82
CA TYR A 176 -1.54 -6.45 35.08
C TYR A 176 -2.20 -7.82 34.87
N ARG A 177 -3.20 -8.15 35.68
CA ARG A 177 -3.81 -9.50 35.73
C ARG A 177 -5.08 -9.65 34.94
N PHE A 178 -5.76 -8.56 34.64
CA PHE A 178 -7.00 -8.58 33.87
C PHE A 178 -6.68 -8.29 32.40
N VAL A 179 -7.20 -9.12 31.50
CA VAL A 179 -7.04 -8.97 30.05
C VAL A 179 -8.42 -8.81 29.43
N VAL A 180 -8.60 -7.72 28.68
CA VAL A 180 -9.78 -7.52 27.83
C VAL A 180 -9.31 -7.75 26.40
N ASP A 181 -9.83 -8.79 25.78
CA ASP A 181 -9.56 -9.07 24.36
C ASP A 181 -10.58 -8.35 23.49
N LEU A 182 -10.08 -7.45 22.65
CA LEU A 182 -10.89 -6.66 21.72
C LEU A 182 -10.62 -7.13 20.31
N ASP A 183 -11.66 -7.63 19.64
CA ASP A 183 -11.66 -7.97 18.22
C ASP A 183 -12.68 -7.12 17.47
N LEU A 184 -12.28 -6.51 16.37
CA LEU A 184 -13.15 -5.64 15.59
C LEU A 184 -13.89 -6.45 14.54
N GLU A 185 -15.17 -6.74 14.80
CA GLU A 185 -15.99 -7.52 13.89
C GLU A 185 -16.05 -6.92 12.48
N LYS A 186 -15.60 -7.70 11.50
CA LYS A 186 -15.58 -7.31 10.07
C LYS A 186 -14.88 -5.97 9.82
N PHE A 187 -13.80 -5.69 10.55
CA PHE A 187 -13.09 -4.42 10.45
C PHE A 187 -12.77 -4.05 9.00
N PHE A 188 -12.17 -4.97 8.24
CA PHE A 188 -11.82 -4.71 6.83
C PHE A 188 -13.02 -4.42 5.93
N ASP A 189 -14.20 -4.92 6.26
CA ASP A 189 -15.42 -4.74 5.46
C ASP A 189 -16.17 -3.44 5.82
N ARG A 190 -15.80 -2.77 6.91
CA ARG A 190 -16.50 -1.58 7.45
C ARG A 190 -15.69 -0.29 7.45
N VAL A 191 -14.49 -0.30 6.86
CA VAL A 191 -13.64 0.89 6.78
C VAL A 191 -14.32 1.95 5.90
N ASN A 192 -14.65 3.10 6.49
CA ASN A 192 -15.20 4.22 5.73
C ASN A 192 -14.12 4.85 4.86
N HIS A 193 -14.33 4.85 3.54
CA HIS A 193 -13.37 5.33 2.55
C HIS A 193 -13.03 6.81 2.71
N ASP A 194 -14.03 7.66 3.01
CA ASP A 194 -13.81 9.10 3.11
C ASP A 194 -13.02 9.47 4.37
N ARG A 195 -13.31 8.83 5.51
CA ARG A 195 -12.52 9.00 6.74
C ARG A 195 -11.08 8.52 6.56
N LEU A 196 -10.88 7.35 5.96
CA LEU A 196 -9.54 6.83 5.67
C LEU A 196 -8.78 7.78 4.76
N LEU A 197 -9.38 8.26 3.67
CA LEU A 197 -8.73 9.18 2.73
C LEU A 197 -8.46 10.54 3.35
N ALA A 198 -9.35 11.07 4.18
CA ALA A 198 -9.11 12.30 4.93
C ALA A 198 -7.86 12.16 5.81
N LYS A 199 -7.73 11.03 6.53
CA LYS A 199 -6.56 10.75 7.37
C LYS A 199 -5.27 10.60 6.55
N ILE A 200 -5.34 9.98 5.38
CA ILE A 200 -4.17 9.89 4.49
C ILE A 200 -3.81 11.29 3.98
N ALA A 201 -4.79 12.12 3.65
CA ALA A 201 -4.59 13.49 3.13
C ALA A 201 -3.95 14.44 4.14
N GLU A 202 -3.98 14.16 5.44
CA GLU A 202 -3.22 14.92 6.45
C GLU A 202 -1.70 14.91 6.20
N ARG A 203 -1.19 13.87 5.51
CA ARG A 203 0.25 13.68 5.25
C ARG A 203 0.60 13.51 3.77
N VAL A 204 -0.39 13.35 2.91
CA VAL A 204 -0.24 13.15 1.46
C VAL A 204 -0.96 14.28 0.74
N SER A 205 -0.21 15.20 0.16
CA SER A 205 -0.75 16.29 -0.66
C SER A 205 -0.90 15.91 -2.15
N ASP A 206 -0.28 14.80 -2.60
CA ASP A 206 -0.38 14.31 -3.97
C ASP A 206 -1.78 13.79 -4.29
N LYS A 207 -2.57 14.63 -4.96
CA LYS A 207 -3.96 14.31 -5.34
C LYS A 207 -4.08 13.09 -6.25
N ARG A 208 -3.04 12.81 -7.06
CA ARG A 208 -3.01 11.64 -7.95
C ARG A 208 -2.94 10.35 -7.12
N LEU A 209 -2.11 10.35 -6.08
CA LEU A 209 -1.98 9.21 -5.18
C LEU A 209 -3.26 8.98 -4.36
N LEU A 210 -3.87 10.03 -3.83
CA LEU A 210 -5.17 9.93 -3.14
C LEU A 210 -6.27 9.40 -4.06
N LYS A 211 -6.30 9.86 -5.31
CA LYS A 211 -7.24 9.36 -6.33
C LYS A 211 -7.02 7.88 -6.62
N LEU A 212 -5.76 7.46 -6.76
CA LEU A 212 -5.40 6.06 -7.00
C LEU A 212 -5.81 5.15 -5.83
N ILE A 213 -5.55 5.58 -4.58
CA ILE A 213 -5.98 4.83 -3.39
C ILE A 213 -7.51 4.70 -3.38
N ARG A 214 -8.25 5.80 -3.63
CA ARG A 214 -9.71 5.76 -3.76
C ARG A 214 -10.17 4.79 -4.85
N ALA A 215 -9.49 4.79 -5.99
CA ALA A 215 -9.81 3.88 -7.09
C ALA A 215 -9.63 2.41 -6.69
N PHE A 216 -8.56 2.07 -5.96
CA PHE A 216 -8.38 0.71 -5.42
C PHE A 216 -9.47 0.31 -4.42
N LEU A 217 -9.88 1.24 -3.54
CA LEU A 217 -10.96 0.97 -2.58
C LEU A 217 -12.31 0.73 -3.27
N ARG A 218 -12.55 1.40 -4.41
CA ARG A 218 -13.80 1.35 -5.18
C ARG A 218 -13.75 0.42 -6.40
N ALA A 219 -12.69 -0.35 -6.59
CA ALA A 219 -12.50 -1.17 -7.79
C ALA A 219 -13.62 -2.19 -8.06
N GLY A 220 -14.49 -2.41 -7.09
CA GLY A 220 -15.59 -3.38 -7.20
C GLY A 220 -15.13 -4.82 -6.98
N VAL A 221 -16.10 -5.69 -6.84
CA VAL A 221 -15.90 -7.12 -6.62
C VAL A 221 -16.59 -7.90 -7.73
N MET A 222 -15.86 -8.76 -8.41
CA MET A 222 -16.40 -9.64 -9.44
C MET A 222 -16.72 -11.02 -8.83
N GLU A 223 -17.99 -11.42 -8.93
CA GLU A 223 -18.51 -12.71 -8.48
C GLU A 223 -19.45 -13.26 -9.56
N GLY A 224 -19.23 -14.48 -10.01
CA GLY A 224 -20.08 -15.10 -11.06
C GLY A 224 -20.14 -14.30 -12.38
N GLY A 225 -19.13 -13.49 -12.71
CA GLY A 225 -19.10 -12.64 -13.91
C GLY A 225 -19.80 -11.28 -13.76
N LEU A 226 -20.42 -11.00 -12.60
CA LEU A 226 -21.03 -9.71 -12.30
C LEU A 226 -20.12 -8.89 -11.41
N VAL A 227 -20.02 -7.58 -11.67
CA VAL A 227 -19.25 -6.64 -10.85
C VAL A 227 -20.20 -5.87 -9.95
N SER A 228 -19.99 -5.99 -8.63
CA SER A 228 -20.70 -5.21 -7.62
C SER A 228 -19.83 -4.05 -7.15
N PRO A 229 -20.39 -2.84 -6.97
CA PRO A 229 -19.66 -1.71 -6.39
C PRO A 229 -19.31 -1.98 -4.93
N VAL A 230 -18.27 -1.29 -4.43
CA VAL A 230 -17.83 -1.33 -3.03
C VAL A 230 -17.81 0.11 -2.53
N ASP A 231 -18.72 0.43 -1.58
CA ASP A 231 -18.86 1.77 -1.02
C ASP A 231 -18.12 1.93 0.32
N GLU A 232 -17.82 0.81 0.99
CA GLU A 232 -17.06 0.78 2.23
C GLU A 232 -16.16 -0.48 2.28
N GLY A 233 -15.21 -0.48 3.20
CA GLY A 233 -14.28 -1.59 3.39
C GLY A 233 -13.02 -1.51 2.52
N THR A 234 -12.05 -2.34 2.87
CA THR A 234 -10.83 -2.55 2.08
C THR A 234 -10.79 -3.98 1.59
N PRO A 235 -10.55 -4.22 0.29
CA PRO A 235 -10.49 -5.60 -0.23
C PRO A 235 -9.48 -6.45 0.54
N GLN A 236 -9.92 -7.54 1.15
CA GLN A 236 -9.02 -8.48 1.83
C GLN A 236 -8.24 -9.26 0.77
N GLY A 237 -6.94 -9.01 0.65
CA GLY A 237 -6.04 -9.72 -0.28
C GLY A 237 -5.12 -8.83 -1.10
N GLY A 238 -5.30 -7.51 -1.08
CA GLY A 238 -4.38 -6.55 -1.68
C GLY A 238 -3.20 -6.20 -0.77
N PRO A 239 -2.00 -5.91 -1.31
CA PRO A 239 -0.83 -5.52 -0.51
C PRO A 239 -1.00 -4.22 0.29
N LEU A 240 -1.88 -3.33 -0.16
CA LEU A 240 -2.07 -2.01 0.45
C LEU A 240 -2.97 -2.07 1.70
N SER A 241 -3.96 -2.97 1.75
CA SER A 241 -4.97 -3.05 2.81
C SER A 241 -4.38 -3.16 4.24
N PRO A 242 -3.31 -3.91 4.50
CA PRO A 242 -2.72 -3.98 5.84
C PRO A 242 -2.18 -2.65 6.36
N LEU A 243 -1.56 -1.84 5.49
CA LEU A 243 -1.09 -0.51 5.85
C LEU A 243 -2.27 0.44 6.10
N LEU A 244 -3.30 0.40 5.24
CA LEU A 244 -4.50 1.22 5.41
C LEU A 244 -5.21 0.90 6.73
N SER A 245 -5.24 -0.37 7.13
CA SER A 245 -5.76 -0.80 8.43
C SER A 245 -4.99 -0.16 9.58
N ASN A 246 -3.66 -0.19 9.55
CA ASN A 246 -2.84 0.43 10.58
C ASN A 246 -3.04 1.95 10.64
N ILE A 247 -3.23 2.63 9.50
CA ILE A 247 -3.53 4.07 9.47
C ILE A 247 -4.87 4.38 10.17
N VAL A 248 -5.89 3.56 9.97
CA VAL A 248 -7.19 3.72 10.66
C VAL A 248 -7.06 3.46 12.15
N LEU A 249 -6.38 2.36 12.52
CA LEU A 249 -6.27 1.91 13.90
C LEU A 249 -5.27 2.73 14.74
N ASP A 250 -4.44 3.58 14.12
CA ASP A 250 -3.51 4.46 14.85
C ASP A 250 -4.25 5.41 15.82
N GLU A 251 -5.48 5.84 15.50
CA GLU A 251 -6.29 6.64 16.42
C GLU A 251 -6.72 5.85 17.66
N PHE A 252 -7.07 4.60 17.46
CA PHE A 252 -7.43 3.70 18.55
C PHE A 252 -6.21 3.43 19.45
N ASP A 253 -5.05 3.14 18.86
CA ASP A 253 -3.81 2.95 19.60
C ASP A 253 -3.46 4.18 20.46
N ARG A 254 -3.56 5.39 19.86
CA ARG A 254 -3.31 6.65 20.58
C ARG A 254 -4.30 6.92 21.70
N GLU A 255 -5.56 6.55 21.52
CA GLU A 255 -6.56 6.69 22.57
C GLU A 255 -6.28 5.73 23.73
N LEU A 256 -5.82 4.51 23.48
CA LEU A 256 -5.38 3.59 24.52
C LEU A 256 -4.15 4.14 25.27
N GLU A 257 -3.17 4.69 24.55
CA GLU A 257 -2.00 5.35 25.13
C GLU A 257 -2.39 6.57 25.99
N ARG A 258 -3.28 7.42 25.49
CA ARG A 258 -3.78 8.60 26.22
C ARG A 258 -4.45 8.23 27.55
N ARG A 259 -5.10 7.06 27.61
CA ARG A 259 -5.70 6.49 28.83
C ARG A 259 -4.70 5.74 29.69
N ALA A 260 -3.42 5.72 29.32
CA ALA A 260 -2.36 4.97 30.00
C ALA A 260 -2.66 3.45 30.12
N LEU A 261 -3.44 2.89 29.19
CA LEU A 261 -3.75 1.48 29.14
C LEU A 261 -2.57 0.70 28.54
N ARG A 262 -2.34 -0.51 29.05
CA ARG A 262 -1.35 -1.43 28.51
C ARG A 262 -2.01 -2.28 27.44
N PHE A 263 -1.44 -2.33 26.23
CA PHE A 263 -2.00 -3.11 25.14
C PHE A 263 -0.90 -3.61 24.21
N ALA A 264 -1.23 -4.63 23.42
CA ALA A 264 -0.39 -5.15 22.35
C ALA A 264 -1.28 -5.49 21.14
N ARG A 265 -1.37 -4.60 20.15
CA ARG A 265 -2.23 -4.83 18.98
C ARG A 265 -1.51 -5.64 17.91
N TYR A 266 -2.18 -6.68 17.44
CA TYR A 266 -1.75 -7.44 16.26
C TYR A 266 -2.87 -7.49 15.22
N ALA A 267 -2.72 -6.75 14.13
CA ALA A 267 -3.76 -6.51 13.11
C ALA A 267 -5.00 -5.81 13.72
N ASP A 268 -6.19 -6.43 13.64
CA ASP A 268 -7.45 -5.97 14.20
C ASP A 268 -7.74 -6.48 15.63
N GLY A 269 -6.96 -7.47 16.12
CA GLY A 269 -7.05 -7.98 17.49
C GLY A 269 -6.16 -7.19 18.47
N THR A 270 -6.71 -6.84 19.63
CA THR A 270 -6.00 -6.02 20.63
C THR A 270 -6.31 -6.49 22.05
N PRO A 271 -5.47 -7.32 22.68
CA PRO A 271 -5.55 -7.53 24.11
C PRO A 271 -5.14 -6.26 24.87
N VAL A 272 -6.06 -5.74 25.67
CA VAL A 272 -5.84 -4.62 26.61
C VAL A 272 -5.70 -5.18 28.01
N GLN A 273 -4.68 -4.75 28.74
CA GLN A 273 -4.38 -5.25 30.07
C GLN A 273 -4.56 -4.11 31.11
N THR A 274 -5.15 -4.47 32.27
CA THR A 274 -5.41 -3.54 33.36
C THR A 274 -5.07 -4.17 34.70
N SER A 275 -4.69 -3.35 35.65
CA SER A 275 -4.40 -3.77 37.02
C SER A 275 -5.63 -3.89 37.89
N ASN A 276 -6.73 -3.25 37.54
CA ASN A 276 -8.07 -3.34 38.11
C ASN A 276 -9.08 -2.70 37.20
#